data_dd53c78710282ae9056cef3ea204b07c
#
_entry.id   dd53c78710282ae9056cef3ea204b07c
#
_cell.length_a   1.000
_cell.length_b   1.000
_cell.length_c   1.000
_cell.angle_alpha   90.00
_cell.angle_beta   90.00
_cell.angle_gamma   90.00
#
_symmetry.space_group_name_H-M   'P 1'
#
loop_
_entity.id
_entity.type
_entity.pdbx_description
1 polymer ?
#
loop_
_entity_poly.entity_id
_entity_poly.type
_entity_poly.pdbx_seq_one_letter_code
_entity_poly.pdbx_strand_id
1 'polypeptide(L)'
;LKNFLDKFKFEYSFKSSSILYKSGFFNDTLKLILENYEGIMNIIIPTLGKERQKTYSPFLPICPDTGVVLEIPVSELDTKNSKIIFDNNGKKLEQSILDGNCKLQWKVDWAMRWYALDVDFEMYGKDLIESAILSTKIIKLLGKSNPSGFAYELFLDEKGEKISKSKGN
;
A
#
# COMPACT_ATOMS: atom_id res chain seq x y z
N LEU A 1 -12.38 14.13 -7.65
CA LEU A 1 -13.21 12.94 -7.59
C LEU A 1 -14.52 13.21 -6.87
N LYS A 2 -14.54 13.72 -5.62
CA LYS A 2 -15.77 14.03 -4.88
C LYS A 2 -16.74 14.88 -5.69
N ASN A 3 -16.29 16.07 -6.15
CA ASN A 3 -17.13 16.98 -6.96
C ASN A 3 -17.72 16.31 -8.20
N PHE A 4 -17.02 15.34 -8.78
CA PHE A 4 -17.51 14.56 -9.90
C PHE A 4 -18.65 13.62 -9.47
N LEU A 5 -18.43 12.86 -8.41
CA LEU A 5 -19.44 11.93 -7.87
C LEU A 5 -20.69 12.68 -7.41
N ASP A 6 -20.52 13.83 -6.73
CA ASP A 6 -21.61 14.69 -6.26
C ASP A 6 -22.43 15.24 -7.45
N LYS A 7 -21.76 15.66 -8.54
CA LYS A 7 -22.43 16.15 -9.76
C LYS A 7 -23.35 15.10 -10.38
N PHE A 8 -22.96 13.83 -10.32
CA PHE A 8 -23.76 12.72 -10.85
C PHE A 8 -24.70 12.10 -9.80
N LYS A 9 -24.75 12.66 -8.59
CA LYS A 9 -25.60 12.20 -7.48
C LYS A 9 -25.37 10.73 -7.09
N PHE A 10 -24.12 10.25 -7.19
CA PHE A 10 -23.77 8.94 -6.69
C PHE A 10 -23.78 8.92 -5.15
N GLU A 11 -24.34 7.87 -4.59
CA GLU A 11 -24.18 7.60 -3.16
C GLU A 11 -22.82 6.92 -2.93
N TYR A 12 -21.98 7.49 -2.05
CA TYR A 12 -20.67 6.96 -1.75
C TYR A 12 -20.18 7.36 -0.34
N SER A 13 -19.26 6.58 0.20
CA SER A 13 -18.52 6.92 1.41
C SER A 13 -17.04 7.16 1.07
N PHE A 14 -16.60 8.42 1.12
CA PHE A 14 -15.22 8.76 0.80
C PHE A 14 -14.27 8.43 1.95
N LYS A 15 -13.31 7.55 1.72
CA LYS A 15 -12.28 7.15 2.67
C LYS A 15 -10.92 7.74 2.27
N SER A 16 -10.44 8.74 3.02
CA SER A 16 -9.10 9.30 2.80
C SER A 16 -8.04 8.41 3.47
N SER A 17 -7.08 7.91 2.69
CA SER A 17 -5.99 7.07 3.22
C SER A 17 -5.20 7.75 4.33
N SER A 18 -4.84 9.02 4.14
CA SER A 18 -4.07 9.76 5.16
C SER A 18 -4.84 9.92 6.47
N ILE A 19 -6.16 10.11 6.40
CA ILE A 19 -7.01 10.17 7.59
C ILE A 19 -7.07 8.80 8.26
N LEU A 20 -7.29 7.72 7.48
CA LEU A 20 -7.39 6.36 8.02
C LEU A 20 -6.08 5.91 8.68
N TYR A 21 -4.92 6.24 8.11
CA TYR A 21 -3.63 5.98 8.74
C TYR A 21 -3.48 6.75 10.06
N LYS A 22 -3.73 8.06 10.04
CA LYS A 22 -3.56 8.93 11.22
C LYS A 22 -4.57 8.68 12.33
N SER A 23 -5.77 8.22 12.00
CA SER A 23 -6.81 7.88 13.00
C SER A 23 -6.58 6.52 13.68
N GLY A 24 -5.56 5.77 13.26
CA GLY A 24 -5.31 4.43 13.76
C GLY A 24 -6.24 3.35 13.18
N PHE A 25 -7.07 3.68 12.20
CA PHE A 25 -8.00 2.70 11.59
C PHE A 25 -7.28 1.47 11.04
N PHE A 26 -6.06 1.64 10.54
CA PHE A 26 -5.26 0.54 10.01
C PHE A 26 -4.35 -0.16 11.04
N ASN A 27 -4.32 0.29 12.29
CA ASN A 27 -3.34 -0.16 13.28
C ASN A 27 -3.32 -1.68 13.47
N ASP A 28 -4.47 -2.33 13.62
CA ASP A 28 -4.53 -3.77 13.83
C ASP A 28 -4.08 -4.55 12.57
N THR A 29 -4.42 -4.06 11.39
CA THR A 29 -3.94 -4.67 10.14
C THR A 29 -2.45 -4.42 9.93
N LEU A 30 -1.92 -3.28 10.32
CA LEU A 30 -0.47 -2.99 10.29
C LEU A 30 0.32 -3.93 11.21
N LYS A 31 -0.20 -4.22 12.41
CA LYS A 31 0.39 -5.22 13.32
C LYS A 31 0.40 -6.61 12.68
N LEU A 32 -0.73 -7.02 12.09
CA LEU A 32 -0.84 -8.30 11.40
C LEU A 32 0.15 -8.40 10.22
N ILE A 33 0.36 -7.31 9.48
CA ILE A 33 1.36 -7.23 8.39
C ILE A 33 2.78 -7.34 8.96
N LEU A 34 3.07 -6.72 10.09
CA LEU A 34 4.36 -6.81 10.76
C LEU A 34 4.66 -8.24 11.22
N GLU A 35 3.68 -8.93 11.79
CA GLU A 35 3.77 -10.33 12.20
C GLU A 35 4.00 -11.28 11.01
N ASN A 36 3.48 -10.92 9.83
CA ASN A 36 3.61 -11.69 8.59
C ASN A 36 4.70 -11.15 7.65
N TYR A 37 5.63 -10.34 8.16
CA TYR A 37 6.64 -9.64 7.37
C TYR A 37 7.41 -10.57 6.43
N GLU A 38 7.97 -11.64 6.94
CA GLU A 38 8.77 -12.60 6.16
C GLU A 38 7.94 -13.27 5.05
N GLY A 39 6.69 -13.63 5.33
CA GLY A 39 5.78 -14.18 4.33
C GLY A 39 5.50 -13.19 3.20
N ILE A 40 5.33 -11.90 3.52
CA ILE A 40 5.14 -10.84 2.54
C ILE A 40 6.42 -10.61 1.72
N MET A 41 7.60 -10.61 2.36
CA MET A 41 8.89 -10.53 1.68
C MET A 41 9.04 -11.67 0.66
N ASN A 42 8.72 -12.91 1.05
CA ASN A 42 8.78 -14.09 0.18
C ASN A 42 7.85 -13.99 -1.04
N ILE A 43 6.73 -13.27 -0.93
CA ILE A 43 5.81 -13.00 -2.06
C ILE A 43 6.37 -11.93 -2.99
N ILE A 44 6.96 -10.87 -2.45
CA ILE A 44 7.32 -9.67 -3.24
C ILE A 44 8.73 -9.75 -3.80
N ILE A 45 9.72 -10.16 -3.01
CA ILE A 45 11.15 -10.13 -3.40
C ILE A 45 11.41 -10.83 -4.75
N PRO A 46 10.85 -12.02 -5.04
CA PRO A 46 11.11 -12.71 -6.33
C PRO A 46 10.64 -11.93 -7.56
N THR A 47 9.77 -10.93 -7.38
CA THR A 47 9.23 -10.10 -8.48
C THR A 47 10.03 -8.84 -8.75
N LEU A 48 11.05 -8.57 -7.94
CA LEU A 48 11.85 -7.34 -8.00
C LEU A 48 13.19 -7.58 -8.70
N GLY A 49 13.71 -6.56 -9.36
CA GLY A 49 15.07 -6.56 -9.86
C GLY A 49 16.11 -6.58 -8.71
N LYS A 50 17.29 -7.14 -8.97
CA LYS A 50 18.35 -7.39 -7.97
C LYS A 50 18.68 -6.20 -7.07
N GLU A 51 18.75 -5.00 -7.60
CA GLU A 51 19.04 -3.79 -6.81
C GLU A 51 17.89 -3.44 -5.86
N ARG A 52 16.64 -3.55 -6.34
CA ARG A 52 15.46 -3.28 -5.53
C ARG A 52 15.25 -4.34 -4.44
N GLN A 53 15.66 -5.58 -4.66
CA GLN A 53 15.60 -6.64 -3.64
C GLN A 53 16.39 -6.28 -2.39
N LYS A 54 17.54 -5.60 -2.53
CA LYS A 54 18.41 -5.21 -1.41
C LYS A 54 17.83 -4.09 -0.54
N THR A 55 16.96 -3.26 -1.11
CA THR A 55 16.46 -2.05 -0.45
C THR A 55 14.95 -2.10 -0.17
N TYR A 56 14.28 -3.17 -0.56
CA TYR A 56 12.84 -3.28 -0.37
C TYR A 56 12.48 -3.52 1.09
N SER A 57 11.48 -2.80 1.55
CA SER A 57 10.74 -3.08 2.78
C SER A 57 9.24 -2.84 2.52
N PRO A 58 8.33 -3.67 3.05
CA PRO A 58 6.90 -3.39 3.04
C PRO A 58 6.54 -2.09 3.74
N PHE A 59 7.29 -1.71 4.77
CA PHE A 59 7.09 -0.52 5.57
C PHE A 59 7.97 0.63 5.11
N LEU A 60 7.39 1.81 4.98
CA LEU A 60 8.03 3.07 4.63
C LEU A 60 7.85 4.03 5.81
N PRO A 61 8.91 4.29 6.60
CA PRO A 61 8.83 5.25 7.71
C PRO A 61 8.50 6.65 7.17
N ILE A 62 7.81 7.45 7.98
CA ILE A 62 7.55 8.86 7.69
C ILE A 62 8.46 9.69 8.59
N CYS A 63 9.27 10.55 7.98
CA CYS A 63 10.15 11.44 8.74
C CYS A 63 9.31 12.34 9.70
N PRO A 64 9.54 12.30 10.99
CA PRO A 64 8.74 13.07 11.96
C PRO A 64 8.88 14.59 11.78
N ASP A 65 10.04 15.05 11.31
CA ASP A 65 10.33 16.47 11.17
C ASP A 65 9.73 17.09 9.91
N THR A 66 9.71 16.30 8.81
CA THR A 66 9.33 16.82 7.48
C THR A 66 8.03 16.23 6.94
N GLY A 67 7.54 15.11 7.50
CA GLY A 67 6.40 14.37 6.98
C GLY A 67 6.67 13.63 5.66
N VAL A 68 7.92 13.59 5.20
CA VAL A 68 8.32 12.90 3.96
C VAL A 68 8.40 11.40 4.20
N VAL A 69 7.88 10.63 3.26
CA VAL A 69 7.99 9.16 3.24
C VAL A 69 9.43 8.78 2.87
N LEU A 70 10.07 7.97 3.71
CA LEU A 70 11.43 7.51 3.53
C LEU A 70 11.43 6.13 2.85
N GLU A 71 12.11 6.01 1.71
CA GLU A 71 12.32 4.73 1.03
C GLU A 71 13.63 4.07 1.51
N ILE A 72 13.65 3.67 2.77
CA ILE A 72 14.80 3.09 3.45
C ILE A 72 14.50 1.64 3.83
N PRO A 73 15.45 0.70 3.67
CA PRO A 73 15.26 -0.68 4.11
C PRO A 73 15.13 -0.75 5.63
N VAL A 74 14.21 -1.59 6.09
CA VAL A 74 14.08 -1.93 7.51
C VAL A 74 15.14 -2.97 7.84
N SER A 75 15.91 -2.74 8.90
CA SER A 75 16.97 -3.64 9.35
C SER A 75 16.53 -4.63 10.42
N GLU A 76 15.60 -4.22 11.28
CA GLU A 76 15.08 -5.04 12.37
C GLU A 76 13.60 -4.75 12.63
N LEU A 77 12.89 -5.72 13.19
CA LEU A 77 11.48 -5.64 13.54
C LEU A 77 11.32 -5.82 15.05
N ASP A 78 10.54 -4.95 15.66
CA ASP A 78 10.03 -5.12 17.03
C ASP A 78 8.52 -5.36 16.97
N THR A 79 8.14 -6.61 16.73
CA THR A 79 6.73 -7.01 16.63
C THR A 79 5.97 -6.78 17.94
N LYS A 80 6.64 -6.95 19.08
CA LYS A 80 6.03 -6.78 20.41
C LYS A 80 5.58 -5.34 20.66
N ASN A 81 6.37 -4.36 20.23
CA ASN A 81 6.08 -2.94 20.42
C ASN A 81 5.54 -2.26 19.14
N SER A 82 5.29 -3.02 18.07
CA SER A 82 4.80 -2.51 16.78
C SER A 82 5.73 -1.43 16.20
N LYS A 83 7.03 -1.74 16.13
CA LYS A 83 8.06 -0.81 15.65
C LYS A 83 8.93 -1.45 14.57
N ILE A 84 9.53 -0.59 13.77
CA ILE A 84 10.57 -0.91 12.80
C ILE A 84 11.84 -0.14 13.14
N ILE A 85 12.98 -0.74 12.82
CA ILE A 85 14.29 -0.16 13.03
C ILE A 85 14.98 -0.06 11.68
N PHE A 86 15.57 1.09 11.39
CA PHE A 86 16.23 1.38 10.12
C PHE A 86 17.40 2.34 10.32
N ASP A 87 18.32 2.36 9.37
CA ASP A 87 19.43 3.32 9.33
C ASP A 87 19.06 4.52 8.47
N ASN A 88 19.21 5.72 9.01
CA ASN A 88 19.05 6.97 8.28
C ASN A 88 20.34 7.78 8.37
N ASN A 89 21.16 7.71 7.34
CA ASN A 89 22.45 8.40 7.22
C ASN A 89 23.43 8.05 8.37
N GLY A 90 23.56 6.75 8.69
CA GLY A 90 24.45 6.25 9.75
C GLY A 90 23.87 6.36 11.17
N LYS A 91 22.63 6.81 11.29
CA LYS A 91 21.93 6.86 12.57
C LYS A 91 20.83 5.78 12.61
N LYS A 92 20.97 4.83 13.52
CA LYS A 92 19.95 3.81 13.78
C LYS A 92 18.75 4.47 14.45
N LEU A 93 17.58 4.40 13.83
CA LEU A 93 16.33 4.96 14.31
C LEU A 93 15.30 3.85 14.54
N GLU A 94 14.46 4.06 15.55
CA GLU A 94 13.34 3.22 15.89
C GLU A 94 12.05 4.03 15.73
N GLN A 95 11.05 3.45 15.04
CA GLN A 95 9.80 4.16 14.76
C GLN A 95 8.59 3.24 14.83
N SER A 96 7.52 3.72 15.44
CA SER A 96 6.22 3.05 15.43
C SER A 96 5.68 2.94 14.00
N ILE A 97 5.02 1.82 13.68
CA ILE A 97 4.29 1.65 12.43
C ILE A 97 2.85 2.17 12.50
N LEU A 98 2.39 2.60 13.67
CA LEU A 98 1.01 2.96 13.97
C LEU A 98 0.75 4.47 13.79
N ASP A 99 -0.53 4.85 13.79
CA ASP A 99 -1.02 6.23 13.87
C ASP A 99 -0.46 7.18 12.79
N GLY A 100 -0.19 6.62 11.61
CA GLY A 100 0.33 7.40 10.48
C GLY A 100 1.82 7.72 10.54
N ASN A 101 2.61 7.10 11.43
CA ASN A 101 4.06 7.24 11.46
C ASN A 101 4.75 6.41 10.37
N CYS A 102 4.02 5.52 9.73
CA CYS A 102 4.51 4.67 8.66
C CYS A 102 3.48 4.57 7.56
N LYS A 103 3.93 4.29 6.35
CA LYS A 103 3.10 3.95 5.20
C LYS A 103 3.56 2.60 4.65
N LEU A 104 2.68 1.87 3.97
CA LEU A 104 3.05 0.65 3.28
C LEU A 104 3.42 0.89 1.81
N GLN A 105 4.26 0.02 1.26
CA GLN A 105 4.48 -0.11 -0.18
C GLN A 105 3.17 -0.48 -0.89
N TRP A 106 2.99 0.01 -2.11
CA TRP A 106 1.73 -0.02 -2.86
C TRP A 106 0.97 -1.36 -2.84
N LYS A 107 1.63 -2.46 -3.17
CA LYS A 107 0.96 -3.76 -3.27
C LYS A 107 0.51 -4.29 -1.91
N VAL A 108 1.29 -4.01 -0.87
CA VAL A 108 0.96 -4.37 0.51
C VAL A 108 -0.12 -3.46 1.06
N ASP A 109 -0.05 -2.15 0.79
CA ASP A 109 -1.08 -1.15 1.14
C ASP A 109 -2.43 -1.50 0.50
N TRP A 110 -2.43 -1.97 -0.73
CA TRP A 110 -3.65 -2.39 -1.42
C TRP A 110 -4.30 -3.61 -0.75
N ALA A 111 -3.53 -4.63 -0.44
CA ALA A 111 -4.00 -5.79 0.32
C ALA A 111 -4.49 -5.40 1.74
N MET A 112 -3.79 -4.49 2.42
CA MET A 112 -4.20 -3.94 3.71
C MET A 112 -5.58 -3.27 3.62
N ARG A 113 -5.82 -2.47 2.59
CA ARG A 113 -7.12 -1.80 2.40
C ARG A 113 -8.24 -2.80 2.15
N TRP A 114 -8.02 -3.80 1.31
CA TRP A 114 -8.98 -4.87 1.12
C TRP A 114 -9.33 -5.55 2.44
N TYR A 115 -8.32 -5.83 3.25
CA TYR A 115 -8.48 -6.48 4.55
C TYR A 115 -9.24 -5.59 5.55
N ALA A 116 -8.78 -4.36 5.75
CA ALA A 116 -9.27 -3.47 6.81
C ALA A 116 -10.62 -2.83 6.48
N LEU A 117 -10.92 -2.61 5.21
CA LEU A 117 -12.19 -2.03 4.75
C LEU A 117 -13.22 -3.10 4.36
N ASP A 118 -12.84 -4.38 4.46
CA ASP A 118 -13.71 -5.53 4.12
C ASP A 118 -14.30 -5.39 2.71
N VAL A 119 -13.40 -5.20 1.73
CA VAL A 119 -13.79 -4.92 0.35
C VAL A 119 -14.31 -6.17 -0.33
N ASP A 120 -15.54 -6.13 -0.82
CA ASP A 120 -16.19 -7.24 -1.53
C ASP A 120 -15.89 -7.25 -3.03
N PHE A 121 -15.74 -6.05 -3.61
CA PHE A 121 -15.58 -5.89 -5.05
C PHE A 121 -14.67 -4.71 -5.40
N GLU A 122 -13.76 -4.92 -6.35
CA GLU A 122 -12.88 -3.86 -6.86
C GLU A 122 -12.64 -3.99 -8.38
N MET A 123 -12.66 -2.84 -9.06
CA MET A 123 -12.27 -2.72 -10.46
C MET A 123 -10.96 -1.96 -10.60
N TYR A 124 -10.09 -2.41 -11.49
CA TYR A 124 -8.80 -1.76 -11.73
C TYR A 124 -8.39 -1.82 -13.20
N GLY A 125 -7.54 -0.89 -13.62
CA GLY A 125 -6.99 -0.90 -14.98
C GLY A 125 -6.09 -2.12 -15.21
N LYS A 126 -6.06 -2.63 -16.44
CA LYS A 126 -5.25 -3.81 -16.80
C LYS A 126 -3.75 -3.67 -16.50
N ASP A 127 -3.25 -2.46 -16.38
CA ASP A 127 -1.88 -2.16 -15.99
C ASP A 127 -1.57 -2.49 -14.51
N LEU A 128 -2.59 -2.78 -13.71
CA LEU A 128 -2.47 -3.17 -12.30
C LEU A 128 -2.65 -4.67 -12.05
N ILE A 129 -2.87 -5.50 -13.08
CA ILE A 129 -3.14 -6.95 -12.94
C ILE A 129 -2.05 -7.64 -12.12
N GLU A 130 -0.78 -7.41 -12.44
CA GLU A 130 0.33 -8.01 -11.67
C GLU A 130 0.34 -7.58 -10.21
N SER A 131 0.01 -6.31 -9.94
CA SER A 131 -0.11 -5.80 -8.57
C SER A 131 -1.29 -6.44 -7.84
N ALA A 132 -2.43 -6.63 -8.50
CA ALA A 132 -3.60 -7.30 -7.95
C ALA A 132 -3.31 -8.76 -7.61
N ILE A 133 -2.57 -9.48 -8.46
CA ILE A 133 -2.13 -10.86 -8.19
C ILE A 133 -1.28 -10.93 -6.90
N LEU A 134 -0.34 -10.01 -6.73
CA LEU A 134 0.50 -9.98 -5.54
C LEU A 134 -0.29 -9.57 -4.29
N SER A 135 -1.15 -8.57 -4.39
CA SER A 135 -2.05 -8.17 -3.30
C SER A 135 -3.00 -9.30 -2.90
N THR A 136 -3.48 -10.10 -3.88
CA THR A 136 -4.27 -11.32 -3.63
C THR A 136 -3.50 -12.38 -2.83
N LYS A 137 -2.21 -12.58 -3.12
CA LYS A 137 -1.38 -13.51 -2.34
C LYS A 137 -1.18 -13.00 -0.91
N ILE A 138 -1.00 -11.69 -0.76
CA ILE A 138 -0.80 -11.06 0.55
C ILE A 138 -2.07 -11.15 1.41
N ILE A 139 -3.25 -10.78 0.89
CA ILE A 139 -4.48 -10.85 1.70
C ILE A 139 -4.81 -12.28 2.12
N LYS A 140 -4.52 -13.28 1.27
CA LYS A 140 -4.66 -14.70 1.63
C LYS A 140 -3.70 -15.12 2.73
N LEU A 141 -2.45 -14.64 2.70
CA LEU A 141 -1.49 -14.84 3.78
C LEU A 141 -2.00 -14.25 5.10
N LEU A 142 -2.68 -13.10 5.05
CA LEU A 142 -3.29 -12.45 6.21
C LEU A 142 -4.60 -13.12 6.69
N GLY A 143 -5.07 -14.18 6.03
CA GLY A 143 -6.22 -14.97 6.45
C GLY A 143 -7.58 -14.53 5.92
N LYS A 144 -7.63 -13.62 4.92
CA LYS A 144 -8.89 -13.24 4.23
C LYS A 144 -8.88 -13.61 2.75
N SER A 145 -10.07 -13.70 2.18
CA SER A 145 -10.26 -13.79 0.72
C SER A 145 -10.04 -12.43 0.06
N ASN A 146 -9.54 -12.45 -1.17
CA ASN A 146 -9.49 -11.23 -1.98
C ASN A 146 -10.89 -10.84 -2.47
N PRO A 147 -11.14 -9.54 -2.75
CA PRO A 147 -12.38 -9.10 -3.38
C PRO A 147 -12.60 -9.75 -4.74
N SER A 148 -13.86 -9.89 -5.13
CA SER A 148 -14.25 -10.14 -6.51
C SER A 148 -13.96 -8.90 -7.36
N GLY A 149 -13.79 -9.06 -8.68
CA GLY A 149 -13.57 -7.90 -9.53
C GLY A 149 -13.08 -8.25 -10.92
N PHE A 150 -12.79 -7.22 -11.70
CA PHE A 150 -12.24 -7.39 -13.04
C PHE A 150 -11.29 -6.24 -13.42
N ALA A 151 -10.39 -6.52 -14.34
CA ALA A 151 -9.55 -5.53 -14.97
C ALA A 151 -10.27 -4.94 -16.19
N TYR A 152 -10.31 -3.62 -16.29
CA TYR A 152 -10.81 -2.92 -17.48
C TYR A 152 -9.65 -2.41 -18.36
N GLU A 153 -9.96 -2.19 -19.65
CA GLU A 153 -9.01 -1.65 -20.61
C GLU A 153 -8.60 -0.21 -20.26
N LEU A 154 -7.41 0.19 -20.70
CA LEU A 154 -6.94 1.54 -20.53
C LEU A 154 -7.74 2.52 -21.35
N PHE A 155 -8.03 3.69 -20.81
CA PHE A 155 -8.61 4.80 -21.57
C PHE A 155 -7.54 5.37 -22.49
N LEU A 156 -7.88 5.48 -23.76
CA LEU A 156 -6.99 5.97 -24.81
C LEU A 156 -7.48 7.34 -25.31
N ASP A 157 -6.54 8.16 -25.73
CA ASP A 157 -6.83 9.41 -26.44
C ASP A 157 -7.15 9.15 -27.92
N GLU A 158 -7.41 10.22 -28.68
CA GLU A 158 -7.74 10.15 -30.10
C GLU A 158 -6.65 9.50 -30.98
N LYS A 159 -5.41 9.45 -30.48
CA LYS A 159 -4.26 8.84 -31.13
C LYS A 159 -4.04 7.38 -30.71
N GLY A 160 -4.88 6.85 -29.82
CA GLY A 160 -4.74 5.50 -29.26
C GLY A 160 -3.65 5.41 -28.18
N GLU A 161 -3.17 6.54 -27.63
CA GLU A 161 -2.23 6.55 -26.52
C GLU A 161 -2.96 6.58 -25.16
N LYS A 162 -2.33 5.97 -24.14
CA LYS A 162 -2.87 5.98 -22.78
C LYS A 162 -3.03 7.43 -22.27
N ILE A 163 -4.25 7.77 -21.85
CA ILE A 163 -4.52 9.03 -21.14
C ILE A 163 -3.74 9.05 -19.83
N SER A 164 -2.95 10.09 -19.61
CA SER A 164 -2.07 10.23 -18.45
C SER A 164 -2.03 11.65 -17.92
N LYS A 165 -2.18 11.82 -16.62
CA LYS A 165 -2.08 13.13 -15.96
C LYS A 165 -0.75 13.85 -16.24
N SER A 166 0.35 13.09 -16.39
CA SER A 166 1.66 13.66 -16.70
C SER A 166 1.78 14.21 -18.13
N LYS A 167 0.93 13.74 -19.04
CA LYS A 167 0.85 14.23 -20.43
C LYS A 167 -0.13 15.40 -20.60
N GLY A 168 -0.95 15.68 -19.59
CA GLY A 168 -1.92 16.80 -19.62
C GLY A 168 -3.14 16.55 -20.52
N ASN A 169 -3.39 15.30 -20.89
CA ASN A 169 -4.55 14.86 -21.69
C ASN A 169 -5.58 14.10 -20.85
#